data_c0d78dd778c8d82aea2ff84c6e579720
#
_entry.id   c0d78dd778c8d82aea2ff84c6e579720
#
_cell.length_a   1.000
_cell.length_b   1.000
_cell.length_c   1.000
_cell.angle_alpha   90.00
_cell.angle_beta   90.00
_cell.angle_gamma   90.00
#
_symmetry.space_group_name_H-M   'P 1'
#
loop_
_entity.id
_entity.type
_entity.pdbx_description
1 polymer ?
#
loop_
_entity_poly.entity_id
_entity_poly.type
_entity_poly.pdbx_seq_one_letter_code
_entity_poly.pdbx_strand_id
1 'polypeptide(L)'
;MHPTVTELVEHVRDLPMSMSETLPAVIVACDDADTSVNALTSLISSDQSLVAMLLKLANSAYYGYARRIETLPEAIVLLGFSTIKSLAITATTMNLLFQSQDELSEVRHEIWSHSLGVGVAARALARKRGNIHPEKAFVAGLLHDLGMIILSVYRKEDFVRVLAHAQDTHVTYEQAELELLGFSHADLGAEVAEAWSLPATHCEAIRTHHHPADATLQRGLAQVAHLADWMVVDLGIGLLVDAEQPEPDEQALAEFRIPRSELPRVVESLRRLFADSEGFDVDATADAVREAI
;
A
#
# COMPACT_ATOMS: atom_id res chain seq x y z
N MET A 1 11.08 20.42 -3.32
CA MET A 1 11.21 18.99 -3.71
C MET A 1 12.66 18.70 -4.03
N HIS A 2 13.19 17.57 -3.56
CA HIS A 2 14.59 17.17 -3.82
C HIS A 2 14.75 16.83 -5.32
N PRO A 3 15.87 17.20 -6.00
CA PRO A 3 16.05 16.97 -7.45
C PRO A 3 15.86 15.51 -7.86
N THR A 4 16.37 14.57 -7.08
CA THR A 4 16.21 13.13 -7.33
C THR A 4 14.76 12.66 -7.22
N VAL A 5 13.99 13.22 -6.27
CA VAL A 5 12.54 12.94 -6.15
C VAL A 5 11.81 13.42 -7.40
N THR A 6 12.13 14.62 -7.90
CA THR A 6 11.55 15.14 -9.15
C THR A 6 11.81 14.21 -10.33
N GLU A 7 13.05 13.77 -10.50
CA GLU A 7 13.46 12.84 -11.56
C GLU A 7 12.70 11.51 -11.47
N LEU A 8 12.58 10.94 -10.27
CA LEU A 8 11.87 9.67 -10.06
C LEU A 8 10.37 9.82 -10.32
N VAL A 9 9.75 10.92 -9.92
CA VAL A 9 8.34 11.19 -10.20
C VAL A 9 8.11 11.35 -11.71
N GLU A 10 9.01 12.01 -12.44
CA GLU A 10 8.95 12.09 -13.91
C GLU A 10 9.06 10.70 -14.54
N HIS A 11 10.00 9.87 -14.10
CA HIS A 11 10.11 8.48 -14.56
C HIS A 11 8.83 7.68 -14.36
N VAL A 12 8.19 7.82 -13.21
CA VAL A 12 6.92 7.13 -12.91
C VAL A 12 5.78 7.65 -13.78
N ARG A 13 5.79 8.94 -14.14
CA ARG A 13 4.82 9.52 -15.10
C ARG A 13 5.02 9.01 -16.53
N ASP A 14 6.26 8.72 -16.90
CA ASP A 14 6.64 8.24 -18.24
C ASP A 14 6.52 6.70 -18.38
N LEU A 15 5.99 5.99 -17.37
CA LEU A 15 5.69 4.56 -17.49
C LEU A 15 4.75 4.28 -18.67
N PRO A 16 4.83 3.08 -19.29
CA PRO A 16 3.99 2.73 -20.45
C PRO A 16 2.52 3.05 -20.19
N MET A 17 1.86 3.61 -21.20
CA MET A 17 0.49 4.19 -21.17
C MET A 17 -0.56 3.34 -20.42
N SER A 18 -0.41 2.01 -20.39
CA SER A 18 -1.33 1.10 -19.69
C SER A 18 -1.35 1.29 -18.16
N MET A 19 -0.29 1.84 -17.55
CA MET A 19 -0.21 2.01 -16.11
C MET A 19 -0.34 3.47 -15.66
N SER A 20 0.20 4.43 -16.43
CA SER A 20 0.27 5.83 -16.03
C SER A 20 -1.01 6.61 -16.27
N GLU A 21 -1.84 6.22 -17.24
CA GLU A 21 -3.05 6.96 -17.62
C GLU A 21 -4.33 6.31 -17.09
N THR A 22 -4.40 4.98 -17.06
CA THR A 22 -5.62 4.26 -16.65
C THR A 22 -5.91 4.41 -15.16
N LEU A 23 -4.88 4.26 -14.30
CA LEU A 23 -5.09 4.34 -12.85
C LEU A 23 -5.60 5.69 -12.37
N PRO A 24 -4.99 6.85 -12.74
CA PRO A 24 -5.53 8.15 -12.36
C PRO A 24 -6.96 8.36 -12.81
N ALA A 25 -7.29 7.95 -14.04
CA ALA A 25 -8.64 8.07 -14.57
C ALA A 25 -9.65 7.18 -13.81
N VAL A 26 -9.26 5.95 -13.44
CA VAL A 26 -10.07 5.05 -12.60
C VAL A 26 -10.29 5.65 -11.21
N ILE A 27 -9.25 6.23 -10.58
CA ILE A 27 -9.35 6.88 -9.27
C ILE A 27 -10.37 8.00 -9.32
N VAL A 28 -10.26 8.90 -10.31
CA VAL A 28 -11.17 10.03 -10.50
C VAL A 28 -12.60 9.54 -10.75
N ALA A 29 -12.78 8.58 -11.65
CA ALA A 29 -14.08 8.02 -11.98
C ALA A 29 -14.76 7.32 -10.78
N CYS A 30 -13.98 6.65 -9.91
CA CYS A 30 -14.51 6.02 -8.70
C CYS A 30 -14.95 7.03 -7.63
N ASP A 31 -14.40 8.24 -7.62
CA ASP A 31 -14.75 9.29 -6.66
C ASP A 31 -15.85 10.22 -7.18
N ASP A 32 -16.21 10.14 -8.46
CA ASP A 32 -17.30 10.90 -9.09
C ASP A 32 -18.64 10.19 -8.90
N ALA A 33 -19.58 10.87 -8.23
CA ALA A 33 -20.92 10.35 -7.94
C ALA A 33 -21.79 10.12 -9.21
N ASP A 34 -21.47 10.78 -10.31
CA ASP A 34 -22.19 10.66 -11.59
C ASP A 34 -21.65 9.53 -12.49
N THR A 35 -20.55 8.91 -12.10
CA THR A 35 -19.95 7.82 -12.87
C THR A 35 -20.83 6.56 -12.82
N SER A 36 -21.22 6.07 -14.01
CA SER A 36 -21.99 4.81 -14.12
C SER A 36 -21.08 3.57 -14.11
N VAL A 37 -21.66 2.42 -13.75
CA VAL A 37 -20.98 1.11 -13.84
C VAL A 37 -20.44 0.86 -15.26
N ASN A 38 -21.20 1.23 -16.30
CA ASN A 38 -20.78 1.05 -17.69
C ASN A 38 -19.59 1.97 -18.05
N ALA A 39 -19.58 3.21 -17.58
CA ALA A 39 -18.48 4.14 -17.82
C ALA A 39 -17.18 3.63 -17.16
N LEU A 40 -17.25 3.22 -15.90
CA LEU A 40 -16.10 2.66 -15.19
C LEU A 40 -15.63 1.34 -15.82
N THR A 41 -16.56 0.48 -16.23
CA THR A 41 -16.24 -0.77 -16.97
C THR A 41 -15.45 -0.46 -18.25
N SER A 42 -15.94 0.46 -19.06
CA SER A 42 -15.29 0.84 -20.33
C SER A 42 -13.89 1.39 -20.10
N LEU A 43 -13.72 2.20 -19.06
CA LEU A 43 -12.43 2.77 -18.68
C LEU A 43 -11.42 1.68 -18.30
N ILE A 44 -11.79 0.79 -17.38
CA ILE A 44 -10.92 -0.30 -16.91
C ILE A 44 -10.62 -1.28 -18.06
N SER A 45 -11.59 -1.55 -18.94
CA SER A 45 -11.45 -2.51 -20.06
C SER A 45 -10.43 -2.05 -21.12
N SER A 46 -9.99 -0.79 -21.09
CA SER A 46 -8.89 -0.31 -21.95
C SER A 46 -7.54 -0.93 -21.59
N ASP A 47 -7.40 -1.45 -20.37
CA ASP A 47 -6.19 -2.13 -19.88
C ASP A 47 -6.51 -3.60 -19.52
N GLN A 48 -6.14 -4.53 -20.42
CA GLN A 48 -6.42 -5.96 -20.24
C GLN A 48 -5.69 -6.56 -19.04
N SER A 49 -4.47 -6.07 -18.73
CA SER A 49 -3.70 -6.52 -17.56
C SER A 49 -4.42 -6.13 -16.27
N LEU A 50 -4.87 -4.89 -16.17
CA LEU A 50 -5.64 -4.40 -15.03
C LEU A 50 -6.94 -5.19 -14.84
N VAL A 51 -7.67 -5.50 -15.93
CA VAL A 51 -8.87 -6.34 -15.88
C VAL A 51 -8.59 -7.70 -15.27
N ALA A 52 -7.58 -8.40 -15.79
CA ALA A 52 -7.23 -9.75 -15.32
C ALA A 52 -6.84 -9.74 -13.84
N MET A 53 -5.99 -8.80 -13.42
CA MET A 53 -5.55 -8.67 -12.04
C MET A 53 -6.71 -8.28 -11.11
N LEU A 54 -7.55 -7.34 -11.52
CA LEU A 54 -8.69 -6.89 -10.73
C LEU A 54 -9.69 -8.05 -10.50
N LEU A 55 -10.03 -8.81 -11.53
CA LEU A 55 -10.91 -9.97 -11.38
C LEU A 55 -10.28 -11.06 -10.51
N LYS A 56 -8.97 -11.27 -10.58
CA LYS A 56 -8.26 -12.21 -9.73
C LYS A 56 -8.29 -11.79 -8.27
N LEU A 57 -7.96 -10.53 -7.98
CA LEU A 57 -8.02 -9.96 -6.62
C LEU A 57 -9.44 -9.98 -6.07
N ALA A 58 -10.45 -9.63 -6.88
CA ALA A 58 -11.87 -9.70 -6.50
C ALA A 58 -12.32 -11.11 -6.10
N ASN A 59 -11.73 -12.14 -6.70
CA ASN A 59 -12.00 -13.55 -6.41
C ASN A 59 -11.11 -14.15 -5.32
N SER A 60 -10.23 -13.38 -4.70
CA SER A 60 -9.42 -13.88 -3.60
C SER A 60 -10.28 -14.27 -2.39
N ALA A 61 -9.83 -15.24 -1.61
CA ALA A 61 -10.53 -15.67 -0.39
C ALA A 61 -10.78 -14.51 0.59
N TYR A 62 -9.99 -13.45 0.50
CA TYR A 62 -10.14 -12.23 1.30
C TYR A 62 -11.52 -11.57 1.15
N TYR A 63 -12.12 -11.55 -0.07
CA TYR A 63 -13.46 -10.99 -0.28
C TYR A 63 -14.58 -11.99 0.02
N GLY A 64 -14.28 -13.29 0.11
CA GLY A 64 -15.16 -14.33 0.64
C GLY A 64 -16.46 -14.57 -0.15
N TYR A 65 -16.48 -14.26 -1.44
CA TYR A 65 -17.67 -14.55 -2.25
C TYR A 65 -17.75 -16.04 -2.54
N ALA A 66 -18.90 -16.64 -2.23
CA ALA A 66 -19.16 -18.06 -2.47
C ALA A 66 -19.22 -18.44 -3.96
N ARG A 67 -19.44 -17.46 -4.83
CA ARG A 67 -19.50 -17.62 -6.29
C ARG A 67 -18.42 -16.78 -6.93
N ARG A 68 -17.74 -17.36 -7.91
CA ARG A 68 -16.72 -16.65 -8.69
C ARG A 68 -17.33 -15.46 -9.44
N ILE A 69 -16.67 -14.32 -9.34
CA ILE A 69 -16.96 -13.10 -10.09
C ILE A 69 -16.30 -13.26 -11.47
N GLU A 70 -17.07 -13.21 -12.55
CA GLU A 70 -16.57 -13.51 -13.89
C GLU A 70 -16.40 -12.25 -14.75
N THR A 71 -17.06 -11.14 -14.39
CA THR A 71 -17.06 -9.93 -15.20
C THR A 71 -16.81 -8.67 -14.39
N LEU A 72 -16.24 -7.64 -15.04
CA LEU A 72 -16.03 -6.34 -14.42
C LEU A 72 -17.33 -5.67 -13.94
N PRO A 73 -18.42 -5.61 -14.72
CA PRO A 73 -19.67 -5.05 -14.23
C PRO A 73 -20.17 -5.75 -12.96
N GLU A 74 -20.05 -7.07 -12.90
CA GLU A 74 -20.41 -7.85 -11.71
C GLU A 74 -19.51 -7.47 -10.52
N ALA A 75 -18.20 -7.38 -10.72
CA ALA A 75 -17.27 -6.95 -9.69
C ALA A 75 -17.62 -5.55 -9.15
N ILE A 76 -17.89 -4.59 -10.03
CA ILE A 76 -18.24 -3.22 -9.67
C ILE A 76 -19.54 -3.17 -8.86
N VAL A 77 -20.55 -3.93 -9.26
CA VAL A 77 -21.86 -3.97 -8.56
C VAL A 77 -21.74 -4.64 -7.19
N LEU A 78 -20.99 -5.74 -7.08
CA LEU A 78 -20.87 -6.52 -5.84
C LEU A 78 -19.95 -5.85 -4.82
N LEU A 79 -18.82 -5.31 -5.27
CA LEU A 79 -17.77 -4.75 -4.41
C LEU A 79 -17.95 -3.25 -4.16
N GLY A 80 -18.58 -2.54 -5.11
CA GLY A 80 -18.72 -1.10 -5.09
C GLY A 80 -17.47 -0.35 -5.56
N PHE A 81 -17.64 0.91 -5.97
CA PHE A 81 -16.60 1.76 -6.56
C PHE A 81 -15.38 1.93 -5.66
N SER A 82 -15.58 2.11 -4.35
CA SER A 82 -14.49 2.29 -3.39
C SER A 82 -13.56 1.08 -3.33
N THR A 83 -14.12 -0.13 -3.36
CA THR A 83 -13.34 -1.37 -3.37
C THR A 83 -12.65 -1.57 -4.72
N ILE A 84 -13.34 -1.28 -5.83
CA ILE A 84 -12.76 -1.35 -7.18
C ILE A 84 -11.55 -0.40 -7.29
N LYS A 85 -11.65 0.82 -6.74
CA LYS A 85 -10.53 1.75 -6.66
C LYS A 85 -9.33 1.15 -5.90
N SER A 86 -9.59 0.58 -4.71
CA SER A 86 -8.55 -0.07 -3.92
C SER A 86 -7.90 -1.23 -4.69
N LEU A 87 -8.68 -2.05 -5.38
CA LEU A 87 -8.18 -3.15 -6.20
C LEU A 87 -7.35 -2.68 -7.40
N ALA A 88 -7.76 -1.60 -8.06
CA ALA A 88 -7.00 -1.02 -9.17
C ALA A 88 -5.64 -0.50 -8.70
N ILE A 89 -5.60 0.20 -7.57
CA ILE A 89 -4.36 0.66 -6.93
C ILE A 89 -3.47 -0.54 -6.58
N THR A 90 -4.03 -1.56 -5.93
CA THR A 90 -3.33 -2.80 -5.57
C THR A 90 -2.71 -3.46 -6.80
N ALA A 91 -3.50 -3.66 -7.86
CA ALA A 91 -3.05 -4.28 -9.11
C ALA A 91 -1.90 -3.49 -9.76
N THR A 92 -2.01 -2.16 -9.80
CA THR A 92 -0.97 -1.30 -10.38
C THR A 92 0.32 -1.35 -9.56
N THR A 93 0.23 -1.30 -8.23
CA THR A 93 1.39 -1.38 -7.33
C THR A 93 2.09 -2.73 -7.47
N MET A 94 1.33 -3.83 -7.51
CA MET A 94 1.89 -5.18 -7.76
C MET A 94 2.63 -5.24 -9.10
N ASN A 95 2.02 -4.74 -10.17
CA ASN A 95 2.63 -4.78 -11.49
C ASN A 95 3.95 -4.00 -11.51
N LEU A 96 4.01 -2.85 -10.85
CA LEU A 96 5.23 -2.06 -10.70
C LEU A 96 6.36 -2.85 -10.01
N LEU A 97 6.05 -3.55 -8.93
CA LEU A 97 7.02 -4.35 -8.16
C LEU A 97 7.59 -5.52 -8.95
N PHE A 98 6.74 -6.21 -9.72
CA PHE A 98 7.10 -7.48 -10.35
C PHE A 98 7.45 -7.38 -11.84
N GLN A 99 7.60 -6.17 -12.39
CA GLN A 99 8.05 -5.96 -13.78
C GLN A 99 9.45 -6.48 -14.05
N SER A 100 10.34 -6.46 -13.06
CA SER A 100 11.74 -6.88 -13.21
C SER A 100 12.03 -8.13 -12.39
N GLN A 101 12.60 -9.14 -13.01
CA GLN A 101 13.17 -10.29 -12.31
C GLN A 101 14.68 -10.07 -12.19
N ASP A 102 15.16 -9.73 -11.00
CA ASP A 102 16.56 -9.44 -10.69
C ASP A 102 16.89 -9.84 -9.24
N GLU A 103 18.08 -9.49 -8.79
CA GLU A 103 18.59 -9.80 -7.45
C GLU A 103 17.75 -9.24 -6.29
N LEU A 104 16.90 -8.25 -6.54
CA LEU A 104 16.01 -7.66 -5.52
C LEU A 104 14.58 -8.24 -5.57
N SER A 105 14.33 -9.27 -6.36
CA SER A 105 12.99 -9.85 -6.51
C SER A 105 12.42 -10.37 -5.19
N GLU A 106 13.24 -11.05 -4.37
CA GLU A 106 12.83 -11.53 -3.03
C GLU A 106 12.57 -10.36 -2.07
N VAL A 107 13.45 -9.36 -2.07
CA VAL A 107 13.29 -8.15 -1.25
C VAL A 107 11.99 -7.41 -1.61
N ARG A 108 11.70 -7.27 -2.91
CA ARG A 108 10.42 -6.67 -3.35
C ARG A 108 9.21 -7.49 -2.95
N HIS A 109 9.37 -8.80 -2.88
CA HIS A 109 8.32 -9.68 -2.35
C HIS A 109 8.04 -9.41 -0.87
N GLU A 110 9.07 -9.22 -0.06
CA GLU A 110 8.93 -8.86 1.36
C GLU A 110 8.29 -7.47 1.52
N ILE A 111 8.71 -6.46 0.72
CA ILE A 111 8.05 -5.14 0.71
C ILE A 111 6.58 -5.27 0.37
N TRP A 112 6.23 -6.07 -0.63
CA TRP A 112 4.85 -6.30 -1.02
C TRP A 112 4.03 -6.96 0.09
N SER A 113 4.58 -8.02 0.70
CA SER A 113 3.96 -8.75 1.81
C SER A 113 3.64 -7.83 2.97
N HIS A 114 4.62 -7.00 3.34
CA HIS A 114 4.49 -5.98 4.36
C HIS A 114 3.38 -4.97 4.01
N SER A 115 3.48 -4.32 2.87
CA SER A 115 2.53 -3.29 2.43
C SER A 115 1.09 -3.80 2.38
N LEU A 116 0.90 -5.03 1.87
CA LEU A 116 -0.42 -5.67 1.84
C LEU A 116 -0.92 -5.98 3.25
N GLY A 117 -0.05 -6.50 4.12
CA GLY A 117 -0.33 -6.74 5.54
C GLY A 117 -0.78 -5.47 6.25
N VAL A 118 -0.05 -4.36 6.05
CA VAL A 118 -0.38 -3.05 6.62
C VAL A 118 -1.73 -2.54 6.09
N GLY A 119 -2.00 -2.69 4.81
CA GLY A 119 -3.31 -2.33 4.24
C GLY A 119 -4.46 -3.08 4.90
N VAL A 120 -4.32 -4.39 5.10
CA VAL A 120 -5.35 -5.23 5.76
C VAL A 120 -5.50 -4.89 7.24
N ALA A 121 -4.39 -4.71 7.95
CA ALA A 121 -4.41 -4.30 9.36
C ALA A 121 -5.09 -2.94 9.54
N ALA A 122 -4.75 -1.94 8.70
CA ALA A 122 -5.36 -0.61 8.69
C ALA A 122 -6.87 -0.68 8.44
N ARG A 123 -7.31 -1.48 7.46
CA ARG A 123 -8.74 -1.73 7.19
C ARG A 123 -9.45 -2.34 8.40
N ALA A 124 -8.83 -3.33 9.06
CA ALA A 124 -9.40 -3.99 10.23
C ALA A 124 -9.53 -3.03 11.42
N LEU A 125 -8.51 -2.20 11.66
CA LEU A 125 -8.54 -1.15 12.69
C LEU A 125 -9.63 -0.13 12.40
N ALA A 126 -9.74 0.37 11.17
CA ALA A 126 -10.75 1.33 10.77
C ALA A 126 -12.19 0.79 10.95
N ARG A 127 -12.44 -0.48 10.60
CA ARG A 127 -13.74 -1.14 10.83
C ARG A 127 -14.15 -1.19 12.30
N LYS A 128 -13.20 -1.40 13.20
CA LYS A 128 -13.47 -1.50 14.64
C LYS A 128 -13.75 -0.13 15.29
N ARG A 129 -13.17 0.95 14.76
CA ARG A 129 -13.15 2.26 15.45
C ARG A 129 -13.90 3.39 14.75
N GLY A 130 -14.41 3.18 13.53
CA GLY A 130 -15.54 3.92 12.96
C GLY A 130 -15.30 5.33 12.42
N ASN A 131 -14.12 5.94 12.61
CA ASN A 131 -13.86 7.33 12.20
C ASN A 131 -13.30 7.46 10.77
N ILE A 132 -12.83 6.35 10.19
CA ILE A 132 -12.18 6.32 8.89
C ILE A 132 -12.84 5.26 8.03
N HIS A 133 -13.08 5.60 6.77
CA HIS A 133 -13.60 4.63 5.82
C HIS A 133 -12.59 3.48 5.63
N PRO A 134 -12.99 2.19 5.82
CA PRO A 134 -12.05 1.06 5.79
C PRO A 134 -11.21 0.97 4.51
N GLU A 135 -11.81 1.28 3.33
CA GLU A 135 -11.07 1.26 2.07
C GLU A 135 -10.04 2.39 1.96
N LYS A 136 -10.31 3.57 2.55
CA LYS A 136 -9.30 4.63 2.64
C LYS A 136 -8.12 4.20 3.51
N ALA A 137 -8.40 3.58 4.65
CA ALA A 137 -7.36 3.04 5.54
C ALA A 137 -6.53 1.96 4.85
N PHE A 138 -7.20 1.05 4.10
CA PHE A 138 -6.50 0.04 3.31
C PHE A 138 -5.51 0.65 2.32
N VAL A 139 -5.96 1.62 1.52
CA VAL A 139 -5.11 2.29 0.51
C VAL A 139 -3.95 3.03 1.18
N ALA A 140 -4.19 3.73 2.29
CA ALA A 140 -3.12 4.41 3.03
C ALA A 140 -2.07 3.42 3.54
N GLY A 141 -2.49 2.30 4.15
CA GLY A 141 -1.60 1.26 4.61
C GLY A 141 -0.88 0.53 3.47
N LEU A 142 -1.56 0.23 2.36
CA LEU A 142 -0.95 -0.41 1.20
C LEU A 142 0.17 0.45 0.56
N LEU A 143 0.00 1.76 0.55
CA LEU A 143 0.89 2.68 -0.15
C LEU A 143 1.88 3.42 0.76
N HIS A 144 1.87 3.18 2.09
CA HIS A 144 2.73 3.92 3.01
C HIS A 144 4.20 3.85 2.60
N ASP A 145 4.65 2.70 2.13
CA ASP A 145 6.01 2.41 1.66
C ASP A 145 6.18 2.50 0.12
N LEU A 146 5.29 3.19 -0.59
CA LEU A 146 5.37 3.32 -2.05
C LEU A 146 6.75 3.83 -2.51
N GLY A 147 7.36 4.72 -1.77
CA GLY A 147 8.71 5.23 -2.07
C GLY A 147 9.79 4.15 -2.02
N MET A 148 9.72 3.19 -1.08
CA MET A 148 10.64 2.04 -1.05
C MET A 148 10.51 1.19 -2.32
N ILE A 149 9.28 0.98 -2.77
CA ILE A 149 9.00 0.28 -4.03
C ILE A 149 9.68 0.98 -5.21
N ILE A 150 9.49 2.29 -5.33
CA ILE A 150 10.09 3.12 -6.38
C ILE A 150 11.62 3.06 -6.33
N LEU A 151 12.21 3.22 -5.15
CA LEU A 151 13.66 3.11 -4.98
C LEU A 151 14.19 1.73 -5.39
N SER A 152 13.53 0.65 -4.96
CA SER A 152 13.95 -0.73 -5.28
C SER A 152 13.89 -1.06 -6.78
N VAL A 153 13.05 -0.37 -7.54
CA VAL A 153 12.90 -0.57 -8.99
C VAL A 153 13.84 0.34 -9.79
N TYR A 154 13.89 1.64 -9.46
CA TYR A 154 14.54 2.66 -10.28
C TYR A 154 15.90 3.13 -9.75
N ARG A 155 16.20 2.91 -8.47
CA ARG A 155 17.44 3.34 -7.80
C ARG A 155 18.01 2.21 -6.92
N LYS A 156 18.16 1.02 -7.51
CA LYS A 156 18.56 -0.21 -6.81
C LYS A 156 19.82 -0.05 -5.97
N GLU A 157 20.84 0.62 -6.50
CA GLU A 157 22.12 0.85 -5.79
C GLU A 157 21.90 1.71 -4.54
N ASP A 158 21.08 2.77 -4.65
CA ASP A 158 20.74 3.61 -3.51
C ASP A 158 19.91 2.84 -2.48
N PHE A 159 18.91 2.06 -2.93
CA PHE A 159 18.10 1.21 -2.07
C PHE A 159 18.96 0.22 -1.25
N VAL A 160 19.86 -0.52 -1.92
CA VAL A 160 20.76 -1.48 -1.25
C VAL A 160 21.70 -0.78 -0.28
N ARG A 161 22.23 0.40 -0.65
CA ARG A 161 23.13 1.19 0.19
C ARG A 161 22.43 1.68 1.46
N VAL A 162 21.18 2.13 1.35
CA VAL A 162 20.35 2.57 2.50
C VAL A 162 20.07 1.39 3.41
N LEU A 163 19.67 0.23 2.85
CA LEU A 163 19.38 -0.97 3.63
C LEU A 163 20.59 -1.44 4.42
N ALA A 164 21.76 -1.52 3.77
CA ALA A 164 23.01 -1.89 4.43
C ALA A 164 23.40 -0.90 5.54
N HIS A 165 23.26 0.41 5.27
CA HIS A 165 23.56 1.44 6.27
C HIS A 165 22.64 1.33 7.51
N ALA A 166 21.34 1.17 7.31
CA ALA A 166 20.40 0.99 8.40
C ALA A 166 20.76 -0.22 9.28
N GLN A 167 21.13 -1.35 8.67
CA GLN A 167 21.55 -2.56 9.38
C GLN A 167 22.87 -2.38 10.12
N ASP A 168 23.88 -1.77 9.49
CA ASP A 168 25.23 -1.59 10.06
C ASP A 168 25.23 -0.59 11.21
N THR A 169 24.40 0.44 11.15
CA THR A 169 24.36 1.53 12.15
C THR A 169 23.24 1.42 13.16
N HIS A 170 22.32 0.45 12.98
CA HIS A 170 21.14 0.25 13.81
C HIS A 170 20.20 1.46 13.89
N VAL A 171 20.15 2.26 12.84
CA VAL A 171 19.17 3.35 12.71
C VAL A 171 17.92 2.86 11.94
N THR A 172 16.83 3.62 12.02
CA THR A 172 15.64 3.32 11.21
C THR A 172 15.93 3.46 9.72
N TYR A 173 15.17 2.78 8.87
CA TYR A 173 15.33 2.89 7.42
C TYR A 173 15.14 4.35 6.96
N GLU A 174 14.14 5.06 7.49
CA GLU A 174 13.90 6.47 7.22
C GLU A 174 15.12 7.35 7.58
N GLN A 175 15.75 7.13 8.75
CA GLN A 175 16.94 7.86 9.14
C GLN A 175 18.10 7.61 8.18
N ALA A 176 18.30 6.35 7.78
CA ALA A 176 19.34 6.00 6.81
C ALA A 176 19.10 6.68 5.44
N GLU A 177 17.87 6.78 5.00
CA GLU A 177 17.50 7.52 3.78
C GLU A 177 17.83 9.01 3.89
N LEU A 178 17.43 9.65 4.97
CA LEU A 178 17.70 11.07 5.20
C LEU A 178 19.21 11.35 5.24
N GLU A 179 20.00 10.47 5.86
CA GLU A 179 21.47 10.60 5.94
C GLU A 179 22.15 10.42 4.57
N LEU A 180 21.71 9.43 3.78
CA LEU A 180 22.38 9.07 2.54
C LEU A 180 21.81 9.73 1.28
N LEU A 181 20.51 10.00 1.27
CA LEU A 181 19.78 10.50 0.10
C LEU A 181 19.27 11.94 0.30
N GLY A 182 19.07 12.39 1.53
CA GLY A 182 18.51 13.72 1.87
C GLY A 182 17.00 13.83 1.69
N PHE A 183 16.29 12.71 1.49
CA PHE A 183 14.83 12.59 1.46
C PHE A 183 14.43 11.18 1.93
N SER A 184 13.18 11.00 2.38
CA SER A 184 12.68 9.72 2.82
C SER A 184 11.80 9.04 1.75
N HIS A 185 11.58 7.72 1.90
CA HIS A 185 10.59 6.99 1.11
C HIS A 185 9.19 7.55 1.31
N ALA A 186 8.87 8.07 2.48
CA ALA A 186 7.59 8.71 2.78
C ALA A 186 7.38 9.97 1.91
N ASP A 187 8.43 10.80 1.75
CA ASP A 187 8.41 11.95 0.86
C ASP A 187 8.23 11.54 -0.60
N LEU A 188 9.05 10.59 -1.07
CA LEU A 188 8.99 10.09 -2.45
C LEU A 188 7.63 9.46 -2.75
N GLY A 189 7.15 8.60 -1.86
CA GLY A 189 5.87 7.91 -2.01
C GLY A 189 4.69 8.87 -2.10
N ALA A 190 4.68 9.93 -1.30
CA ALA A 190 3.65 10.96 -1.35
C ALA A 190 3.64 11.72 -2.69
N GLU A 191 4.81 12.10 -3.21
CA GLU A 191 4.93 12.79 -4.51
C GLU A 191 4.46 11.89 -5.67
N VAL A 192 4.78 10.58 -5.62
CA VAL A 192 4.29 9.61 -6.60
C VAL A 192 2.77 9.43 -6.49
N ALA A 193 2.24 9.36 -5.28
CA ALA A 193 0.81 9.28 -5.05
C ALA A 193 0.06 10.51 -5.59
N GLU A 194 0.63 11.72 -5.45
CA GLU A 194 0.13 12.95 -6.05
C GLU A 194 0.13 12.87 -7.59
N ALA A 195 1.22 12.34 -8.18
CA ALA A 195 1.31 12.13 -9.62
C ALA A 195 0.26 11.13 -10.14
N TRP A 196 -0.15 10.17 -9.32
CA TRP A 196 -1.25 9.24 -9.61
C TRP A 196 -2.64 9.81 -9.31
N SER A 197 -2.74 11.10 -8.97
CA SER A 197 -3.99 11.77 -8.63
C SER A 197 -4.73 11.17 -7.42
N LEU A 198 -4.00 10.60 -6.46
CA LEU A 198 -4.61 10.20 -5.20
C LEU A 198 -5.10 11.44 -4.42
N PRO A 199 -6.16 11.29 -3.62
CA PRO A 199 -6.63 12.37 -2.75
C PRO A 199 -5.51 12.88 -1.82
N ALA A 200 -5.45 14.20 -1.60
CA ALA A 200 -4.43 14.84 -0.76
C ALA A 200 -4.33 14.22 0.65
N THR A 201 -5.43 13.71 1.19
CA THR A 201 -5.45 13.01 2.49
C THR A 201 -4.65 11.70 2.50
N HIS A 202 -4.58 10.99 1.36
CA HIS A 202 -3.73 9.80 1.22
C HIS A 202 -2.27 10.20 1.04
N CYS A 203 -1.99 11.21 0.21
CA CYS A 203 -0.63 11.72 0.02
C CYS A 203 -0.04 12.20 1.36
N GLU A 204 -0.84 12.93 2.16
CA GLU A 204 -0.43 13.33 3.52
C GLU A 204 -0.18 12.10 4.42
N ALA A 205 -1.09 11.10 4.42
CA ALA A 205 -0.93 9.91 5.25
C ALA A 205 0.33 9.12 4.88
N ILE A 206 0.66 8.99 3.60
CA ILE A 206 1.90 8.39 3.11
C ILE A 206 3.11 9.18 3.61
N ARG A 207 3.09 10.52 3.47
CA ARG A 207 4.18 11.41 3.89
C ARG A 207 4.45 11.36 5.39
N THR A 208 3.41 11.17 6.20
CA THR A 208 3.48 11.35 7.66
C THR A 208 3.28 10.06 8.45
N HIS A 209 3.32 8.87 7.81
CA HIS A 209 3.06 7.62 8.53
C HIS A 209 4.09 7.33 9.64
N HIS A 210 5.34 7.78 9.52
CA HIS A 210 6.32 7.71 10.61
C HIS A 210 6.09 8.77 11.70
N HIS A 211 5.53 9.92 11.33
CA HIS A 211 5.27 11.07 12.21
C HIS A 211 3.80 11.51 12.12
N PRO A 212 2.83 10.69 12.56
CA PRO A 212 1.41 10.93 12.30
C PRO A 212 0.85 12.19 13.00
N ALA A 213 1.58 12.73 13.98
CA ALA A 213 1.26 14.01 14.62
C ALA A 213 1.35 15.20 13.65
N ASP A 214 2.17 15.12 12.61
CA ASP A 214 2.39 16.18 11.62
C ASP A 214 1.26 16.28 10.58
N ALA A 215 0.39 15.27 10.49
CA ALA A 215 -0.76 15.29 9.59
C ALA A 215 -1.78 16.35 9.98
N THR A 216 -2.26 17.12 9.00
CA THR A 216 -3.16 18.27 9.16
C THR A 216 -4.50 18.11 8.48
N LEU A 217 -4.59 17.35 7.37
CA LEU A 217 -5.82 17.16 6.60
C LEU A 217 -6.71 16.07 7.19
N GLN A 218 -6.13 14.88 7.43
CA GLN A 218 -6.85 13.76 8.03
C GLN A 218 -5.91 12.93 8.93
N ARG A 219 -5.54 13.49 10.08
CA ARG A 219 -4.59 12.88 11.02
C ARG A 219 -4.91 11.40 11.32
N GLY A 220 -6.18 11.06 11.52
CA GLY A 220 -6.58 9.68 11.79
C GLY A 220 -6.18 8.70 10.67
N LEU A 221 -6.05 9.16 9.41
CA LEU A 221 -5.60 8.30 8.31
C LEU A 221 -4.10 8.00 8.42
N ALA A 222 -3.28 8.99 8.77
CA ALA A 222 -1.86 8.78 9.06
C ALA A 222 -1.66 7.89 10.30
N GLN A 223 -2.46 8.11 11.36
CA GLN A 223 -2.40 7.32 12.58
C GLN A 223 -2.78 5.85 12.37
N VAL A 224 -3.78 5.55 11.53
CA VAL A 224 -4.14 4.16 11.25
C VAL A 224 -3.07 3.45 10.41
N ALA A 225 -2.44 4.15 9.45
CA ALA A 225 -1.32 3.61 8.69
C ALA A 225 -0.13 3.31 9.63
N HIS A 226 0.26 4.28 10.47
CA HIS A 226 1.31 4.13 11.48
C HIS A 226 1.11 2.94 12.41
N LEU A 227 -0.09 2.81 13.01
CA LEU A 227 -0.37 1.70 13.93
C LEU A 227 -0.41 0.36 13.23
N ALA A 228 -0.93 0.31 12.01
CA ALA A 228 -0.99 -0.91 11.22
C ALA A 228 0.42 -1.37 10.81
N ASP A 229 1.27 -0.44 10.38
CA ASP A 229 2.68 -0.67 10.08
C ASP A 229 3.40 -1.24 11.31
N TRP A 230 3.31 -0.53 12.43
CA TRP A 230 3.91 -0.98 13.68
C TRP A 230 3.49 -2.42 14.05
N MET A 231 2.19 -2.73 13.95
CA MET A 231 1.67 -4.06 14.29
C MET A 231 2.13 -5.16 13.34
N VAL A 232 2.30 -4.84 12.05
CA VAL A 232 2.74 -5.81 11.04
C VAL A 232 4.23 -6.10 11.19
N VAL A 233 5.04 -5.09 11.51
CA VAL A 233 6.46 -5.29 11.90
C VAL A 233 6.57 -6.14 13.17
N ASP A 234 5.75 -5.91 14.20
CA ASP A 234 5.72 -6.72 15.43
C ASP A 234 5.30 -8.19 15.16
N LEU A 235 4.59 -8.45 14.06
CA LEU A 235 4.30 -9.80 13.58
C LEU A 235 5.49 -10.49 12.89
N GLY A 236 6.59 -9.79 12.67
CA GLY A 236 7.76 -10.27 11.97
C GLY A 236 7.62 -10.23 10.45
N ILE A 237 6.81 -9.31 9.91
CA ILE A 237 6.60 -9.13 8.47
C ILE A 237 7.23 -7.79 8.06
N GLY A 238 8.30 -7.82 7.25
CA GLY A 238 9.01 -6.64 6.74
C GLY A 238 10.52 -6.85 6.63
N LEU A 239 11.21 -5.90 5.98
CA LEU A 239 12.65 -6.00 5.66
C LEU A 239 13.60 -5.81 6.87
N LEU A 240 13.17 -5.11 7.92
CA LEU A 240 14.02 -4.66 9.02
C LEU A 240 13.50 -5.13 10.37
N VAL A 241 13.10 -6.38 10.43
CA VAL A 241 12.54 -7.00 11.65
C VAL A 241 13.52 -6.95 12.83
N ASP A 242 14.83 -6.92 12.57
CA ASP A 242 15.88 -6.89 13.59
C ASP A 242 16.30 -5.47 14.02
N ALA A 243 15.78 -4.42 13.38
CA ALA A 243 16.01 -3.04 13.79
C ALA A 243 15.19 -2.71 15.05
N GLU A 244 15.71 -1.83 15.92
CA GLU A 244 14.89 -1.31 17.03
C GLU A 244 13.68 -0.57 16.47
N GLN A 245 12.52 -1.22 16.57
CA GLN A 245 11.26 -0.61 16.18
C GLN A 245 10.90 0.52 17.15
N PRO A 246 10.68 1.75 16.68
CA PRO A 246 10.21 2.82 17.54
C PRO A 246 8.90 2.44 18.24
N GLU A 247 8.69 2.96 19.44
CA GLU A 247 7.42 2.79 20.15
C GLU A 247 6.27 3.42 19.34
N PRO A 248 5.08 2.80 19.33
CA PRO A 248 3.93 3.34 18.59
C PRO A 248 3.48 4.67 19.19
N ASP A 249 3.00 5.58 18.33
CA ASP A 249 2.55 6.89 18.74
C ASP A 249 1.38 6.83 19.74
N GLU A 250 1.54 7.47 20.90
CA GLU A 250 0.56 7.47 21.98
C GLU A 250 -0.77 8.13 21.60
N GLN A 251 -0.74 9.16 20.75
CA GLN A 251 -1.97 9.82 20.30
C GLN A 251 -2.72 8.93 19.31
N ALA A 252 -2.00 8.19 18.48
CA ALA A 252 -2.59 7.18 17.61
C ALA A 252 -3.24 6.06 18.43
N LEU A 253 -2.57 5.52 19.44
CA LEU A 253 -3.13 4.54 20.35
C LEU A 253 -4.41 5.05 21.02
N ALA A 254 -4.39 6.30 21.51
CA ALA A 254 -5.53 6.93 22.15
C ALA A 254 -6.71 7.13 21.17
N GLU A 255 -6.46 7.61 19.94
CA GLU A 255 -7.48 7.79 18.91
C GLU A 255 -8.17 6.47 18.59
N PHE A 256 -7.41 5.39 18.45
CA PHE A 256 -7.93 4.06 18.20
C PHE A 256 -8.37 3.32 19.45
N ARG A 257 -8.28 3.96 20.65
CA ARG A 257 -8.67 3.42 21.96
C ARG A 257 -8.02 2.05 22.22
N ILE A 258 -6.74 1.94 21.93
CA ILE A 258 -5.94 0.75 22.16
C ILE A 258 -4.97 1.04 23.30
N PRO A 259 -5.30 0.63 24.54
CA PRO A 259 -4.34 0.72 25.64
C PRO A 259 -3.08 -0.11 25.31
N ARG A 260 -1.90 0.36 25.69
CA ARG A 260 -0.65 -0.40 25.49
C ARG A 260 -0.73 -1.84 25.98
N SER A 261 -1.40 -2.06 27.09
CA SER A 261 -1.61 -3.42 27.64
C SER A 261 -2.43 -4.35 26.74
N GLU A 262 -3.20 -3.80 25.79
CA GLU A 262 -4.00 -4.57 24.83
C GLU A 262 -3.27 -4.79 23.48
N LEU A 263 -2.17 -4.10 23.22
CA LEU A 263 -1.42 -4.24 21.97
C LEU A 263 -1.09 -5.71 21.63
N PRO A 264 -0.52 -6.53 22.54
CA PRO A 264 -0.22 -7.92 22.21
C PRO A 264 -1.46 -8.72 21.77
N ARG A 265 -2.63 -8.39 22.36
CA ARG A 265 -3.90 -9.04 22.02
C ARG A 265 -4.41 -8.60 20.65
N VAL A 266 -4.22 -7.33 20.30
CA VAL A 266 -4.61 -6.80 18.98
C VAL A 266 -3.73 -7.40 17.91
N VAL A 267 -2.42 -7.46 18.12
CA VAL A 267 -1.45 -8.08 17.22
C VAL A 267 -1.77 -9.58 17.03
N GLU A 268 -2.05 -10.31 18.10
CA GLU A 268 -2.45 -11.72 18.00
C GLU A 268 -3.78 -11.91 17.24
N SER A 269 -4.68 -10.94 17.31
CA SER A 269 -5.91 -10.97 16.52
C SER A 269 -5.64 -10.74 15.03
N LEU A 270 -4.66 -9.92 14.68
CA LEU A 270 -4.18 -9.75 13.31
C LEU A 270 -3.47 -10.99 12.79
N ARG A 271 -2.63 -11.63 13.62
CA ARG A 271 -1.99 -12.92 13.28
C ARG A 271 -3.02 -13.97 12.86
N ARG A 272 -4.11 -14.10 13.62
CA ARG A 272 -5.20 -15.01 13.27
C ARG A 272 -5.90 -14.60 12.00
N LEU A 273 -6.16 -13.30 11.82
CA LEU A 273 -6.77 -12.77 10.59
C LEU A 273 -5.94 -13.15 9.36
N PHE A 274 -4.61 -13.08 9.45
CA PHE A 274 -3.73 -13.47 8.36
C PHE A 274 -3.69 -14.99 8.17
N ALA A 275 -3.68 -15.79 9.24
CA ALA A 275 -3.68 -17.25 9.17
C ALA A 275 -5.01 -17.83 8.63
N ASP A 276 -6.15 -17.24 9.00
CA ASP A 276 -7.49 -17.68 8.56
C ASP A 276 -7.80 -17.28 7.11
N SER A 277 -7.02 -16.36 6.55
CA SER A 277 -7.16 -15.94 5.16
C SER A 277 -6.39 -16.91 4.26
N GLU A 278 -6.96 -18.08 3.92
CA GLU A 278 -6.39 -19.04 2.94
C GLU A 278 -6.07 -18.42 1.56
N GLY A 279 -6.36 -17.17 1.34
CA GLY A 279 -6.07 -16.39 0.13
C GLY A 279 -5.22 -15.16 0.42
N PHE A 280 -4.75 -14.96 1.64
CA PHE A 280 -3.71 -14.01 2.01
C PHE A 280 -2.33 -14.70 2.00
N ASP A 281 -2.23 -15.78 1.23
CA ASP A 281 -0.95 -16.30 0.82
C ASP A 281 -0.36 -15.24 -0.12
N VAL A 282 0.51 -14.43 0.48
CA VAL A 282 1.24 -13.39 -0.24
C VAL A 282 2.04 -14.05 -1.36
N ASP A 283 2.52 -15.28 -1.14
CA ASP A 283 3.24 -16.10 -2.12
C ASP A 283 2.27 -16.52 -3.23
N ALA A 284 1.08 -17.01 -2.93
CA ALA A 284 0.07 -17.35 -3.93
C ALA A 284 -0.44 -16.11 -4.71
N THR A 285 -0.50 -14.94 -4.08
CA THR A 285 -0.89 -13.70 -4.76
C THR A 285 0.23 -13.21 -5.68
N ALA A 286 1.49 -13.31 -5.28
CA ALA A 286 2.63 -12.99 -6.11
C ALA A 286 2.87 -14.03 -7.22
N ASP A 287 2.74 -15.33 -6.94
CA ASP A 287 2.84 -16.40 -7.96
C ASP A 287 1.70 -16.29 -8.98
N ALA A 288 0.55 -15.91 -8.52
CA ALA A 288 -0.60 -15.64 -9.36
C ALA A 288 -0.36 -14.47 -10.34
N VAL A 289 0.47 -13.49 -10.00
CA VAL A 289 0.89 -12.40 -10.90
C VAL A 289 1.98 -12.89 -11.86
N ARG A 290 2.93 -13.71 -11.38
CA ARG A 290 3.96 -14.32 -12.24
C ARG A 290 3.38 -15.18 -13.36
N GLU A 291 2.23 -15.85 -13.11
CA GLU A 291 1.52 -16.63 -14.13
C GLU A 291 0.68 -15.77 -15.08
N ALA A 292 0.40 -14.51 -14.74
CA ALA A 292 -0.44 -13.60 -15.53
C ALA A 292 0.35 -12.60 -16.38
N ILE A 293 1.67 -12.47 -16.15
CA ILE A 293 2.65 -11.70 -16.95
C ILE A 293 3.42 -12.65 -17.85
#